data_4d08e4cb569eb445760203b2ff88e624
#
_entry.id   4d08e4cb569eb445760203b2ff88e624
#
_cell.length_a   1.000
_cell.length_b   1.000
_cell.length_c   1.000
_cell.angle_alpha   90.00
_cell.angle_beta   90.00
_cell.angle_gamma   90.00
#
_symmetry.space_group_name_H-M   'P 1'
#
loop_
_entity.id
_entity.type
_entity.pdbx_description
1 polymer ?
#
loop_
_entity_poly.entity_id
_entity_poly.type
_entity_poly.pdbx_seq_one_letter_code
_entity_poly.pdbx_strand_id
1 'polypeptide(L)'
;MRFTPSHYKPEQRSEKLAITAAVLFCLFLTAQVFATGNTGVIDPRLQEFENYLSENVLPNVPGAALVVVADGKVQLVMPYGIRREGAGEPVTPDTVFRLASVSKTFASAATGLLVRDNQLQWDMPIESRLKNLRFKEPDYGRQITMRNLLSQTTGLVPQAYTNLLEDNVPYKVIVGRLREVDFICPPGTCYSYQNVAFSLAGDVIQSVTGEPYERYVRESLFQPLGMRTASFGWQAFKSADNHATPHIWRRQQWQPVEVKKNYYNVAPAAGINASINDMQQWLLAQLGQRPDVLPVDTLDKLQARIISTTPYQAHYRNSKELGDVSYGLGWRIFDYGNNRNFVHHGGWVQGMLSEMVFNRELKLGMVFLTNSEIQNAGDIVFKFLDIYQKPNPVLKENRNVHSGGADNQSTKSNI
;
A
#
# COMPACT_ATOMS: atom_id res chain seq x y z
N MET A 1 -37.91 0.67 -65.29
CA MET A 1 -38.66 1.40 -64.26
C MET A 1 -37.73 2.42 -63.61
N ARG A 2 -38.06 3.68 -63.69
CA ARG A 2 -37.24 4.81 -63.25
C ARG A 2 -37.44 5.02 -61.76
N PHE A 3 -36.37 5.19 -61.00
CA PHE A 3 -36.43 5.73 -59.64
C PHE A 3 -35.78 7.12 -59.59
N THR A 4 -36.55 8.08 -59.11
CA THR A 4 -36.19 9.47 -58.86
C THR A 4 -35.52 9.64 -57.47
N PRO A 5 -34.54 10.53 -57.27
CA PRO A 5 -33.91 10.72 -55.98
C PRO A 5 -34.68 11.73 -55.12
N SER A 6 -34.84 11.36 -53.83
CA SER A 6 -35.43 12.23 -52.80
C SER A 6 -34.36 13.09 -52.13
N HIS A 7 -34.67 14.36 -52.01
CA HIS A 7 -33.87 15.42 -51.43
C HIS A 7 -33.66 15.23 -49.93
N TYR A 8 -32.39 15.28 -49.48
CA TYR A 8 -32.00 15.40 -48.07
C TYR A 8 -31.59 16.83 -47.74
N LYS A 9 -32.32 17.49 -46.82
CA LYS A 9 -31.97 18.82 -46.27
C LYS A 9 -31.04 18.63 -45.05
N PRO A 10 -29.97 19.43 -44.90
CA PRO A 10 -29.13 19.46 -43.72
C PRO A 10 -29.55 20.62 -42.81
N GLU A 11 -30.22 20.31 -41.69
CA GLU A 11 -30.35 21.26 -40.56
C GLU A 11 -30.58 20.47 -39.28
N GLN A 12 -29.54 20.38 -38.47
CA GLN A 12 -29.52 20.25 -37.01
C GLN A 12 -28.15 19.73 -36.56
N ARG A 13 -27.11 20.54 -36.60
CA ARG A 13 -25.77 20.18 -36.08
C ARG A 13 -25.18 21.22 -35.10
N SER A 14 -25.95 22.23 -34.68
CA SER A 14 -25.43 23.30 -33.79
C SER A 14 -25.85 23.22 -32.33
N GLU A 15 -26.87 22.44 -31.96
CA GLU A 15 -27.34 22.41 -30.57
C GLU A 15 -26.69 21.29 -29.71
N LYS A 16 -26.13 20.24 -30.33
CA LYS A 16 -25.47 19.16 -29.57
C LYS A 16 -24.05 19.49 -29.11
N LEU A 17 -23.36 20.45 -29.71
CA LEU A 17 -22.03 20.89 -29.30
C LEU A 17 -22.05 21.82 -28.07
N ALA A 18 -23.11 22.54 -27.84
CA ALA A 18 -23.22 23.46 -26.71
C ALA A 18 -23.52 22.75 -25.39
N ILE A 19 -24.21 21.59 -25.43
CA ILE A 19 -24.57 20.81 -24.23
C ILE A 19 -23.35 19.97 -23.75
N THR A 20 -22.51 19.52 -24.68
CA THR A 20 -21.31 18.74 -24.32
C THR A 20 -20.22 19.61 -23.66
N ALA A 21 -20.11 20.90 -24.05
CA ALA A 21 -19.17 21.81 -23.43
C ALA A 21 -19.61 22.27 -22.02
N ALA A 22 -20.91 22.34 -21.73
CA ALA A 22 -21.44 22.74 -20.44
C ALA A 22 -21.33 21.62 -19.39
N VAL A 23 -21.42 20.36 -19.80
CA VAL A 23 -21.26 19.20 -18.89
C VAL A 23 -19.79 18.97 -18.52
N LEU A 24 -18.84 19.28 -19.41
CA LEU A 24 -17.41 19.22 -19.11
C LEU A 24 -16.92 20.32 -18.17
N PHE A 25 -17.62 21.46 -18.09
CA PHE A 25 -17.24 22.57 -17.20
C PHE A 25 -17.78 22.42 -15.77
N CYS A 26 -18.82 21.61 -15.54
CA CYS A 26 -19.37 21.36 -14.20
C CYS A 26 -18.68 20.23 -13.44
N LEU A 27 -17.82 19.41 -14.05
CA LEU A 27 -17.08 18.32 -13.39
C LEU A 27 -15.77 18.77 -12.71
N PHE A 28 -15.40 20.06 -12.84
CA PHE A 28 -14.17 20.60 -12.25
C PHE A 28 -14.35 21.25 -10.86
N LEU A 29 -15.53 21.18 -10.24
CA LEU A 29 -15.83 21.99 -9.04
C LEU A 29 -16.30 21.19 -7.83
N THR A 30 -15.76 19.97 -7.58
CA THR A 30 -15.93 19.34 -6.24
C THR A 30 -14.73 18.50 -5.85
N ALA A 31 -13.50 19.01 -5.94
CA ALA A 31 -12.46 18.63 -5.02
C ALA A 31 -12.73 19.41 -3.72
N GLN A 32 -13.60 18.89 -2.85
CA GLN A 32 -13.67 19.39 -1.49
C GLN A 32 -12.39 19.00 -0.78
N VAL A 33 -11.41 19.88 -0.78
CA VAL A 33 -10.28 19.88 0.14
C VAL A 33 -10.89 20.03 1.52
N PHE A 34 -10.98 18.95 2.29
CA PHE A 34 -11.13 19.03 3.72
C PHE A 34 -9.79 19.48 4.32
N ALA A 35 -9.43 20.75 4.07
CA ALA A 35 -8.38 21.40 4.82
C ALA A 35 -8.93 21.61 6.23
N THR A 36 -8.46 20.83 7.18
CA THR A 36 -8.62 21.13 8.61
C THR A 36 -8.00 22.51 8.82
N GLY A 37 -8.84 23.47 9.24
CA GLY A 37 -8.53 24.89 9.33
C GLY A 37 -7.19 25.18 9.99
N ASN A 38 -6.23 25.53 9.16
CA ASN A 38 -5.03 26.22 9.53
C ASN A 38 -4.76 27.22 8.43
N THR A 39 -4.79 28.54 8.75
CA THR A 39 -4.43 29.64 7.87
C THR A 39 -2.90 29.71 7.68
N GLY A 40 -2.29 28.55 7.41
CA GLY A 40 -0.87 28.38 7.18
C GLY A 40 -0.57 28.34 5.68
N VAL A 41 0.57 28.84 5.30
CA VAL A 41 1.13 28.74 3.94
C VAL A 41 1.11 27.27 3.50
N ILE A 42 0.44 26.99 2.39
CA ILE A 42 0.39 25.64 1.79
C ILE A 42 1.82 25.21 1.45
N ASP A 43 2.20 23.98 1.85
CA ASP A 43 3.51 23.42 1.49
C ASP A 43 3.63 23.33 -0.04
N PRO A 44 4.57 24.07 -0.69
CA PRO A 44 4.70 24.05 -2.14
C PRO A 44 4.98 22.66 -2.73
N ARG A 45 5.57 21.76 -1.92
CA ARG A 45 5.81 20.37 -2.33
C ARG A 45 4.49 19.60 -2.50
N LEU A 46 3.49 19.90 -1.66
CA LEU A 46 2.16 19.31 -1.80
C LEU A 46 1.53 19.73 -3.13
N GLN A 47 1.55 21.04 -3.43
CA GLN A 47 1.02 21.56 -4.69
C GLN A 47 1.76 20.97 -5.91
N GLU A 48 3.10 20.85 -5.86
CA GLU A 48 3.87 20.22 -6.94
C GLU A 48 3.44 18.75 -7.14
N PHE A 49 3.19 18.03 -6.04
CA PHE A 49 2.77 16.63 -6.12
C PHE A 49 1.34 16.48 -6.64
N GLU A 50 0.40 17.33 -6.20
CA GLU A 50 -0.97 17.35 -6.73
C GLU A 50 -1.00 17.67 -8.22
N ASN A 51 -0.20 18.62 -8.70
CA ASN A 51 -0.06 18.93 -10.12
C ASN A 51 0.45 17.71 -10.90
N TYR A 52 1.50 17.04 -10.41
CA TYR A 52 2.01 15.83 -11.03
C TYR A 52 0.93 14.74 -11.13
N LEU A 53 0.17 14.52 -10.05
CA LEU A 53 -0.91 13.53 -10.04
C LEU A 53 -1.97 13.88 -11.07
N SER A 54 -2.41 15.14 -11.10
CA SER A 54 -3.46 15.62 -12.00
C SER A 54 -3.10 15.52 -13.48
N GLU A 55 -1.82 15.70 -13.81
CA GLU A 55 -1.34 15.67 -15.18
C GLU A 55 -0.95 14.25 -15.65
N ASN A 56 -0.41 13.41 -14.77
CA ASN A 56 0.27 12.19 -15.19
C ASN A 56 -0.37 10.88 -14.68
N VAL A 57 -1.11 10.90 -13.58
CA VAL A 57 -1.62 9.70 -12.94
C VAL A 57 -3.14 9.60 -13.03
N LEU A 58 -3.82 10.61 -12.52
CA LEU A 58 -5.28 10.60 -12.36
C LEU A 58 -6.05 10.47 -13.68
N PRO A 59 -5.64 11.11 -14.81
CA PRO A 59 -6.31 10.90 -16.10
C PRO A 59 -6.22 9.47 -16.64
N ASN A 60 -5.30 8.67 -16.10
CA ASN A 60 -5.00 7.31 -16.55
C ASN A 60 -5.62 6.22 -15.67
N VAL A 61 -6.51 6.55 -14.73
CA VAL A 61 -7.17 5.59 -13.82
C VAL A 61 -8.66 5.91 -13.69
N PRO A 62 -9.56 4.91 -13.59
CA PRO A 62 -10.98 5.15 -13.35
C PRO A 62 -11.23 5.78 -11.98
N GLY A 63 -10.54 5.31 -10.95
CA GLY A 63 -10.67 5.81 -9.61
C GLY A 63 -9.44 5.53 -8.76
N ALA A 64 -9.17 6.43 -7.82
CA ALA A 64 -8.05 6.33 -6.91
C ALA A 64 -8.37 7.00 -5.55
N ALA A 65 -7.55 6.70 -4.56
CA ALA A 65 -7.54 7.43 -3.30
C ALA A 65 -6.10 7.56 -2.79
N LEU A 66 -5.76 8.72 -2.24
CA LEU A 66 -4.42 9.05 -1.78
C LEU A 66 -4.46 9.66 -0.39
N VAL A 67 -3.46 9.36 0.43
CA VAL A 67 -3.14 10.11 1.65
C VAL A 67 -1.66 10.47 1.64
N VAL A 68 -1.36 11.71 2.04
CA VAL A 68 0.00 12.21 2.26
C VAL A 68 0.15 12.67 3.70
N VAL A 69 1.20 12.20 4.35
CA VAL A 69 1.68 12.66 5.65
C VAL A 69 3.04 13.33 5.45
N ALA A 70 3.20 14.55 5.89
CA ALA A 70 4.48 15.24 5.93
C ALA A 70 4.62 16.00 7.24
N ASP A 71 5.85 16.08 7.76
CA ASP A 71 6.15 16.65 9.09
C ASP A 71 5.30 16.02 10.22
N GLY A 72 4.94 14.75 10.06
CA GLY A 72 4.13 13.97 10.99
C GLY A 72 2.64 14.31 11.01
N LYS A 73 2.15 15.12 10.07
CA LYS A 73 0.73 15.52 9.96
C LYS A 73 0.15 15.07 8.63
N VAL A 74 -1.12 14.70 8.65
CA VAL A 74 -1.89 14.47 7.42
C VAL A 74 -2.02 15.80 6.68
N GLN A 75 -1.47 15.88 5.48
CA GLN A 75 -1.49 17.06 4.62
C GLN A 75 -2.59 16.96 3.57
N LEU A 76 -2.89 15.76 3.11
CA LEU A 76 -3.86 15.50 2.05
C LEU A 76 -4.56 14.18 2.27
N VAL A 77 -5.88 14.15 2.06
CA VAL A 77 -6.68 12.96 1.78
C VAL A 77 -7.47 13.26 0.53
N MET A 78 -7.16 12.57 -0.58
CA MET A 78 -7.72 12.86 -1.89
C MET A 78 -8.37 11.62 -2.50
N PRO A 79 -9.70 11.51 -2.49
CA PRO A 79 -10.44 10.58 -3.34
C PRO A 79 -10.53 11.16 -4.76
N TYR A 80 -10.53 10.30 -5.78
CA TYR A 80 -10.60 10.70 -7.19
C TYR A 80 -11.40 9.69 -8.01
N GLY A 81 -12.17 10.21 -8.99
CA GLY A 81 -12.83 9.41 -10.01
C GLY A 81 -13.99 8.59 -9.49
N ILE A 82 -14.23 7.44 -10.10
CA ILE A 82 -15.41 6.61 -9.91
C ILE A 82 -15.07 5.21 -9.43
N ARG A 83 -15.97 4.62 -8.65
CA ARG A 83 -15.82 3.26 -8.13
C ARG A 83 -15.93 2.20 -9.22
N ARG A 84 -16.74 2.47 -10.24
CA ARG A 84 -16.97 1.55 -11.37
C ARG A 84 -17.23 2.35 -12.64
N GLU A 85 -16.51 1.99 -13.70
CA GLU A 85 -16.76 2.55 -15.03
C GLU A 85 -18.18 2.24 -15.50
N GLY A 86 -18.87 3.29 -16.00
CA GLY A 86 -20.26 3.21 -16.45
C GLY A 86 -21.35 3.27 -15.36
N ALA A 87 -20.99 3.33 -14.06
CA ALA A 87 -21.97 3.42 -12.97
C ALA A 87 -22.07 4.81 -12.34
N GLY A 88 -21.00 5.62 -12.42
CA GLY A 88 -21.01 7.03 -12.01
C GLY A 88 -20.87 7.30 -10.50
N GLU A 89 -20.83 6.27 -9.64
CA GLU A 89 -20.63 6.50 -8.20
C GLU A 89 -19.19 6.91 -7.92
N PRO A 90 -18.99 8.03 -7.17
CA PRO A 90 -17.66 8.55 -6.91
C PRO A 90 -16.88 7.67 -5.93
N VAL A 91 -15.55 7.69 -6.03
CA VAL A 91 -14.67 7.27 -4.96
C VAL A 91 -14.77 8.27 -3.82
N THR A 92 -14.86 7.78 -2.59
CA THR A 92 -14.85 8.58 -1.37
C THR A 92 -13.71 8.14 -0.46
N PRO A 93 -13.36 8.89 0.61
CA PRO A 93 -12.34 8.44 1.56
C PRO A 93 -12.63 7.10 2.24
N ASP A 94 -13.90 6.68 2.29
CA ASP A 94 -14.35 5.40 2.86
C ASP A 94 -14.58 4.31 1.80
N THR A 95 -14.26 4.57 0.53
CA THR A 95 -14.33 3.55 -0.51
C THR A 95 -13.30 2.45 -0.25
N VAL A 96 -13.76 1.21 -0.19
CA VAL A 96 -12.95 0.04 0.13
C VAL A 96 -12.25 -0.48 -1.12
N PHE A 97 -10.94 -0.66 -1.03
CA PHE A 97 -10.07 -1.29 -2.04
C PHE A 97 -9.48 -2.58 -1.49
N ARG A 98 -9.00 -3.47 -2.38
CA ARG A 98 -8.20 -4.62 -2.00
C ARG A 98 -6.74 -4.19 -1.83
N LEU A 99 -6.15 -4.50 -0.68
CA LEU A 99 -4.76 -4.11 -0.40
C LEU A 99 -3.72 -5.06 -1.01
N ALA A 100 -4.15 -6.23 -1.47
CA ALA A 100 -3.23 -7.25 -1.98
C ALA A 100 -2.03 -7.43 -1.03
N SER A 101 -0.80 -7.41 -1.54
CA SER A 101 0.41 -7.70 -0.76
C SER A 101 0.74 -6.69 0.35
N VAL A 102 0.11 -5.52 0.41
CA VAL A 102 0.19 -4.64 1.59
C VAL A 102 -0.37 -5.34 2.83
N SER A 103 -1.23 -6.37 2.67
CA SER A 103 -1.69 -7.25 3.77
C SER A 103 -0.56 -7.87 4.58
N LYS A 104 0.60 -8.11 3.96
CA LYS A 104 1.78 -8.68 4.62
C LYS A 104 2.27 -7.85 5.79
N THR A 105 2.12 -6.55 5.70
CA THR A 105 2.56 -5.61 6.74
C THR A 105 1.76 -5.76 8.03
N PHE A 106 0.48 -6.11 7.91
CA PHE A 106 -0.40 -6.40 9.05
C PHE A 106 -0.07 -7.76 9.69
N ALA A 107 0.23 -8.79 8.89
CA ALA A 107 0.64 -10.09 9.43
C ALA A 107 1.94 -9.98 10.24
N SER A 108 2.88 -9.16 9.76
CA SER A 108 4.12 -8.89 10.46
C SER A 108 3.90 -8.11 11.75
N ALA A 109 3.05 -7.09 11.74
CA ALA A 109 2.69 -6.34 12.94
C ALA A 109 1.97 -7.23 13.97
N ALA A 110 1.01 -8.04 13.54
CA ALA A 110 0.31 -9.01 14.40
C ALA A 110 1.29 -9.99 15.08
N THR A 111 2.26 -10.50 14.30
CA THR A 111 3.35 -11.32 14.86
C THR A 111 4.18 -10.52 15.86
N GLY A 112 4.53 -9.27 15.53
CA GLY A 112 5.31 -8.40 16.41
C GLY A 112 4.64 -8.15 17.76
N LEU A 113 3.31 -7.99 17.78
CA LEU A 113 2.56 -7.87 19.04
C LEU A 113 2.64 -9.15 19.88
N LEU A 114 2.51 -10.33 19.27
CA LEU A 114 2.66 -11.60 19.98
C LEU A 114 4.08 -11.81 20.52
N VAL A 115 5.10 -11.32 19.80
CA VAL A 115 6.49 -11.37 20.28
C VAL A 115 6.69 -10.42 21.45
N ARG A 116 6.16 -9.19 21.38
CA ARG A 116 6.16 -8.22 22.49
C ARG A 116 5.56 -8.84 23.76
N ASP A 117 4.46 -9.57 23.61
CA ASP A 117 3.71 -10.18 24.69
C ASP A 117 4.29 -11.55 25.13
N ASN A 118 5.49 -11.91 24.64
CA ASN A 118 6.20 -13.17 24.92
C ASN A 118 5.41 -14.44 24.54
N GLN A 119 4.42 -14.33 23.65
CA GLN A 119 3.63 -15.48 23.15
C GLN A 119 4.28 -16.15 21.95
N LEU A 120 5.13 -15.42 21.22
CA LEU A 120 5.93 -15.89 20.09
C LEU A 120 7.39 -15.44 20.22
N GLN A 121 8.25 -16.08 19.42
CA GLN A 121 9.63 -15.64 19.22
C GLN A 121 9.93 -15.60 17.71
N TRP A 122 10.70 -14.60 17.27
CA TRP A 122 11.05 -14.45 15.85
C TRP A 122 11.75 -15.68 15.28
N ASP A 123 12.64 -16.30 16.08
CA ASP A 123 13.47 -17.42 15.66
C ASP A 123 12.91 -18.78 16.11
N MET A 124 11.65 -18.83 16.52
CA MET A 124 10.94 -20.07 16.81
C MET A 124 10.72 -20.86 15.50
N PRO A 125 11.15 -22.13 15.42
CA PRO A 125 10.82 -22.99 14.30
C PRO A 125 9.31 -23.19 14.16
N ILE A 126 8.77 -22.93 12.96
CA ILE A 126 7.31 -23.01 12.73
C ILE A 126 6.77 -24.42 12.91
N GLU A 127 7.58 -25.45 12.69
CA GLU A 127 7.22 -26.85 12.90
C GLU A 127 6.82 -27.13 14.36
N SER A 128 7.33 -26.33 15.32
CA SER A 128 6.93 -26.43 16.73
C SER A 128 5.44 -26.19 16.95
N ARG A 129 4.82 -25.41 16.08
CA ARG A 129 3.41 -25.05 16.11
C ARG A 129 2.59 -25.74 15.02
N LEU A 130 3.18 -26.02 13.86
CA LEU A 130 2.53 -26.62 12.69
C LEU A 130 2.96 -28.08 12.52
N LYS A 131 2.58 -28.95 13.45
CA LYS A 131 3.05 -30.35 13.56
C LYS A 131 2.84 -31.21 12.31
N ASN A 132 1.84 -30.88 11.48
CA ASN A 132 1.51 -31.65 10.27
C ASN A 132 2.12 -31.04 9.00
N LEU A 133 2.81 -29.89 9.09
CA LEU A 133 3.49 -29.29 7.97
C LEU A 133 4.71 -30.14 7.58
N ARG A 134 4.91 -30.31 6.28
CA ARG A 134 6.06 -31.03 5.72
C ARG A 134 6.63 -30.25 4.56
N PHE A 135 7.95 -30.29 4.45
CA PHE A 135 8.72 -29.77 3.32
C PHE A 135 9.46 -30.89 2.63
N LYS A 136 9.85 -30.67 1.37
CA LYS A 136 10.59 -31.66 0.57
C LYS A 136 11.91 -32.04 1.21
N GLU A 137 12.64 -31.03 1.73
CA GLU A 137 13.88 -31.20 2.48
C GLU A 137 13.59 -31.06 3.97
N PRO A 138 13.45 -32.18 4.74
CA PRO A 138 13.06 -32.12 6.15
C PRO A 138 14.01 -31.32 7.03
N ASP A 139 15.34 -31.38 6.74
CA ASP A 139 16.35 -30.63 7.50
C ASP A 139 16.21 -29.14 7.34
N TYR A 140 15.89 -28.65 6.14
CA TYR A 140 15.57 -27.24 5.90
C TYR A 140 14.21 -26.86 6.50
N GLY A 141 13.21 -27.73 6.37
CA GLY A 141 11.90 -27.51 6.96
C GLY A 141 11.97 -27.23 8.47
N ARG A 142 12.79 -27.98 9.22
CA ARG A 142 13.00 -27.78 10.66
C ARG A 142 13.67 -26.46 11.01
N GLN A 143 14.38 -25.84 10.09
CA GLN A 143 15.08 -24.57 10.28
C GLN A 143 14.21 -23.35 9.97
N ILE A 144 13.08 -23.51 9.27
CA ILE A 144 12.21 -22.39 8.92
C ILE A 144 11.59 -21.81 10.20
N THR A 145 11.81 -20.51 10.42
CA THR A 145 11.32 -19.75 11.58
C THR A 145 10.24 -18.74 11.16
N MET A 146 9.58 -18.11 12.14
CA MET A 146 8.70 -16.96 11.88
C MET A 146 9.43 -15.85 11.16
N ARG A 147 10.67 -15.55 11.54
CA ARG A 147 11.53 -14.60 10.85
C ARG A 147 11.66 -14.93 9.37
N ASN A 148 11.95 -16.19 9.02
CA ASN A 148 12.12 -16.60 7.63
C ASN A 148 10.83 -16.46 6.82
N LEU A 149 9.66 -16.76 7.38
CA LEU A 149 8.38 -16.53 6.70
C LEU A 149 8.21 -15.05 6.36
N LEU A 150 8.34 -14.19 7.37
CA LEU A 150 8.04 -12.77 7.24
C LEU A 150 9.11 -11.99 6.47
N SER A 151 10.37 -12.45 6.47
CA SER A 151 11.45 -11.83 5.70
C SER A 151 11.61 -12.40 4.29
N GLN A 152 10.72 -13.34 3.87
CA GLN A 152 10.81 -13.96 2.55
C GLN A 152 12.12 -14.73 2.33
N THR A 153 12.63 -15.41 3.39
CA THR A 153 13.89 -16.14 3.36
C THR A 153 13.72 -17.62 3.71
N THR A 154 12.59 -18.21 3.33
CA THR A 154 12.34 -19.65 3.55
C THR A 154 13.27 -20.54 2.72
N GLY A 155 13.84 -20.02 1.65
CA GLY A 155 14.68 -20.77 0.71
C GLY A 155 13.90 -21.56 -0.35
N LEU A 156 12.57 -21.60 -0.31
CA LEU A 156 11.76 -22.25 -1.34
C LEU A 156 11.87 -21.50 -2.68
N VAL A 157 11.64 -22.19 -3.81
CA VAL A 157 11.58 -21.54 -5.13
C VAL A 157 10.59 -20.37 -5.12
N PRO A 158 10.93 -19.21 -5.75
CA PRO A 158 10.06 -18.03 -5.73
C PRO A 158 8.66 -18.31 -6.26
N GLN A 159 7.64 -17.68 -5.66
CA GLN A 159 6.24 -17.75 -6.12
C GLN A 159 5.68 -19.18 -6.21
N ALA A 160 6.19 -20.11 -5.36
CA ALA A 160 5.72 -21.49 -5.35
C ALA A 160 4.19 -21.54 -5.25
N TYR A 161 3.57 -22.26 -6.20
CA TYR A 161 2.12 -22.48 -6.30
C TYR A 161 1.25 -21.23 -6.49
N THR A 162 1.80 -20.13 -7.01
CA THR A 162 1.00 -18.96 -7.40
C THR A 162 -0.06 -19.34 -8.45
N ASN A 163 0.27 -20.23 -9.38
CA ASN A 163 -0.70 -20.79 -10.36
C ASN A 163 -1.88 -21.49 -9.67
N LEU A 164 -1.63 -22.27 -8.62
CA LEU A 164 -2.71 -22.93 -7.88
C LEU A 164 -3.60 -21.92 -7.12
N LEU A 165 -3.01 -20.82 -6.63
CA LEU A 165 -3.80 -19.72 -6.06
C LEU A 165 -4.68 -19.07 -7.13
N GLU A 166 -4.15 -18.81 -8.32
CA GLU A 166 -4.89 -18.21 -9.43
C GLU A 166 -6.02 -19.12 -9.90
N ASP A 167 -5.83 -20.43 -9.86
CA ASP A 167 -6.84 -21.46 -10.12
C ASP A 167 -7.82 -21.65 -8.94
N ASN A 168 -7.72 -20.81 -7.91
CA ASN A 168 -8.58 -20.84 -6.71
C ASN A 168 -8.56 -22.19 -5.97
N VAL A 169 -7.44 -22.89 -5.98
CA VAL A 169 -7.25 -24.12 -5.19
C VAL A 169 -7.29 -23.76 -3.70
N PRO A 170 -7.98 -24.53 -2.85
CA PRO A 170 -8.08 -24.25 -1.41
C PRO A 170 -6.70 -24.20 -0.74
N TYR A 171 -6.48 -23.21 0.12
CA TYR A 171 -5.20 -22.97 0.81
C TYR A 171 -4.62 -24.21 1.48
N LYS A 172 -5.43 -24.96 2.23
CA LYS A 172 -4.99 -26.20 2.91
C LYS A 172 -4.44 -27.26 1.93
N VAL A 173 -5.01 -27.34 0.72
CA VAL A 173 -4.52 -28.25 -0.32
C VAL A 173 -3.15 -27.77 -0.81
N ILE A 174 -3.00 -26.47 -1.06
CA ILE A 174 -1.73 -25.90 -1.52
C ILE A 174 -0.64 -26.07 -0.45
N VAL A 175 -0.94 -25.79 0.83
CA VAL A 175 0.00 -25.98 1.94
C VAL A 175 0.44 -27.45 2.05
N GLY A 176 -0.48 -28.40 1.89
CA GLY A 176 -0.15 -29.84 1.89
C GLY A 176 0.84 -30.25 0.77
N ARG A 177 0.94 -29.46 -0.31
CA ARG A 177 1.87 -29.67 -1.42
C ARG A 177 3.23 -29.00 -1.23
N LEU A 178 3.45 -28.21 -0.18
CA LEU A 178 4.78 -27.64 0.11
C LEU A 178 5.87 -28.71 0.26
N ARG A 179 5.49 -29.94 0.61
CA ARG A 179 6.37 -31.13 0.63
C ARG A 179 6.93 -31.50 -0.76
N GLU A 180 6.43 -30.91 -1.83
CA GLU A 180 6.86 -31.16 -3.21
C GLU A 180 7.73 -30.02 -3.75
N VAL A 181 7.83 -28.91 -3.00
CA VAL A 181 8.52 -27.68 -3.45
C VAL A 181 10.02 -27.76 -3.15
N ASP A 182 10.81 -27.46 -4.17
CA ASP A 182 12.27 -27.42 -4.06
C ASP A 182 12.74 -26.20 -3.27
N PHE A 183 13.89 -26.36 -2.60
CA PHE A 183 14.66 -25.27 -2.03
C PHE A 183 15.73 -24.81 -3.05
N ILE A 184 15.92 -23.48 -3.16
CA ILE A 184 16.99 -22.89 -3.95
C ILE A 184 18.20 -22.48 -3.09
N CYS A 185 18.00 -22.42 -1.78
CA CYS A 185 19.03 -22.10 -0.80
C CYS A 185 18.62 -22.57 0.60
N PRO A 186 19.54 -22.68 1.58
CA PRO A 186 19.18 -22.87 2.97
C PRO A 186 18.31 -21.75 3.53
N PRO A 187 17.36 -22.03 4.45
CA PRO A 187 16.56 -21.00 5.10
C PRO A 187 17.42 -19.89 5.70
N GLY A 188 17.00 -18.64 5.50
CA GLY A 188 17.71 -17.44 6.00
C GLY A 188 18.82 -16.91 5.08
N THR A 189 19.21 -17.61 4.03
CA THR A 189 20.42 -17.25 3.25
C THR A 189 20.13 -16.55 1.92
N CYS A 190 18.93 -16.63 1.39
CA CYS A 190 18.53 -15.91 0.18
C CYS A 190 17.11 -15.39 0.24
N TYR A 191 16.84 -14.36 -0.57
CA TYR A 191 15.51 -13.81 -0.74
C TYR A 191 14.71 -14.61 -1.78
N SER A 192 13.52 -15.03 -1.38
CA SER A 192 12.58 -15.74 -2.25
C SER A 192 11.14 -15.38 -1.90
N TYR A 193 10.55 -14.49 -2.68
CA TYR A 193 9.19 -13.99 -2.41
C TYR A 193 8.14 -15.09 -2.53
N GLN A 194 7.32 -15.24 -1.47
CA GLN A 194 6.30 -16.28 -1.34
C GLN A 194 4.97 -15.68 -0.87
N ASN A 195 3.85 -16.14 -1.43
CA ASN A 195 2.53 -15.85 -0.90
C ASN A 195 2.03 -16.99 -0.01
N VAL A 196 2.17 -18.24 -0.47
CA VAL A 196 1.69 -19.42 0.26
C VAL A 196 2.49 -19.62 1.56
N ALA A 197 3.82 -19.73 1.46
CA ALA A 197 4.66 -19.94 2.64
C ALA A 197 4.57 -18.75 3.62
N PHE A 198 4.52 -17.50 3.13
CA PHE A 198 4.29 -16.33 3.99
C PHE A 198 3.00 -16.47 4.81
N SER A 199 1.95 -17.02 4.21
CA SER A 199 0.64 -17.15 4.86
C SER A 199 0.62 -18.19 5.99
N LEU A 200 1.62 -19.06 6.11
CA LEU A 200 1.81 -19.92 7.29
C LEU A 200 1.95 -19.09 8.58
N ALA A 201 2.35 -17.81 8.48
CA ALA A 201 2.35 -16.92 9.64
C ALA A 201 0.96 -16.80 10.29
N GLY A 202 -0.12 -16.80 9.48
CA GLY A 202 -1.48 -16.82 10.00
C GLY A 202 -1.81 -18.12 10.74
N ASP A 203 -1.38 -19.28 10.20
CA ASP A 203 -1.57 -20.57 10.86
C ASP A 203 -0.82 -20.63 12.20
N VAL A 204 0.39 -20.08 12.27
CA VAL A 204 1.16 -19.98 13.52
C VAL A 204 0.45 -19.05 14.50
N ILE A 205 0.00 -17.86 14.08
CA ILE A 205 -0.78 -16.94 14.93
C ILE A 205 -2.01 -17.66 15.49
N GLN A 206 -2.77 -18.34 14.65
CA GLN A 206 -3.94 -19.11 15.10
C GLN A 206 -3.56 -20.21 16.09
N SER A 207 -2.44 -20.90 15.89
CA SER A 207 -1.99 -21.95 16.82
C SER A 207 -1.59 -21.43 18.19
N VAL A 208 -1.19 -20.16 18.28
CA VAL A 208 -0.75 -19.50 19.53
C VAL A 208 -1.93 -18.87 20.24
N THR A 209 -2.78 -18.15 19.52
CA THR A 209 -3.91 -17.41 20.09
C THR A 209 -5.16 -18.28 20.32
N GLY A 210 -5.28 -19.39 19.60
CA GLY A 210 -6.49 -20.21 19.55
C GLY A 210 -7.61 -19.60 18.68
N GLU A 211 -7.38 -18.45 18.05
CA GLU A 211 -8.35 -17.71 17.26
C GLU A 211 -7.95 -17.61 15.79
N PRO A 212 -8.91 -17.52 14.86
CA PRO A 212 -8.60 -17.26 13.45
C PRO A 212 -7.75 -16.00 13.30
N TYR A 213 -6.74 -16.04 12.41
CA TYR A 213 -5.83 -14.95 12.11
C TYR A 213 -6.58 -13.61 11.85
N GLU A 214 -7.65 -13.67 11.07
CA GLU A 214 -8.44 -12.50 10.69
C GLU A 214 -9.11 -11.84 11.90
N ARG A 215 -9.53 -12.66 12.88
CA ARG A 215 -10.11 -12.16 14.12
C ARG A 215 -9.05 -11.49 14.98
N TYR A 216 -7.92 -12.15 15.17
CA TYR A 216 -6.81 -11.58 15.93
C TYR A 216 -6.36 -10.22 15.37
N VAL A 217 -6.15 -10.11 14.05
CA VAL A 217 -5.77 -8.83 13.41
C VAL A 217 -6.84 -7.77 13.57
N ARG A 218 -8.10 -8.13 13.45
CA ARG A 218 -9.21 -7.17 13.65
C ARG A 218 -9.20 -6.60 15.06
N GLU A 219 -9.06 -7.45 16.06
CA GLU A 219 -9.14 -7.07 17.48
C GLU A 219 -7.86 -6.37 17.95
N SER A 220 -6.68 -6.76 17.46
CA SER A 220 -5.39 -6.21 17.90
C SER A 220 -4.92 -5.01 17.08
N LEU A 221 -5.39 -4.83 15.84
CA LEU A 221 -4.94 -3.75 14.95
C LEU A 221 -6.10 -2.89 14.42
N PHE A 222 -7.08 -3.47 13.71
CA PHE A 222 -8.12 -2.65 13.04
C PHE A 222 -8.94 -1.84 14.03
N GLN A 223 -9.49 -2.48 15.07
CA GLN A 223 -10.34 -1.80 16.03
C GLN A 223 -9.58 -0.75 16.86
N PRO A 224 -8.42 -1.05 17.47
CA PRO A 224 -7.68 -0.05 18.24
C PRO A 224 -7.17 1.12 17.39
N LEU A 225 -6.85 0.91 16.11
CA LEU A 225 -6.44 1.96 15.19
C LEU A 225 -7.64 2.75 14.62
N GLY A 226 -8.88 2.31 14.83
CA GLY A 226 -10.05 2.95 14.26
C GLY A 226 -10.22 2.73 12.75
N MET A 227 -9.71 1.62 12.22
CA MET A 227 -9.84 1.21 10.82
C MET A 227 -11.25 0.60 10.59
N ARG A 228 -12.21 1.45 10.38
CA ARG A 228 -13.65 1.10 10.46
C ARG A 228 -14.16 0.30 9.27
N THR A 229 -13.58 0.47 8.10
CA THR A 229 -13.99 -0.23 6.87
C THR A 229 -13.09 -1.41 6.55
N ALA A 230 -11.98 -1.57 7.30
CA ALA A 230 -11.04 -2.65 7.09
C ALA A 230 -11.67 -4.02 7.37
N SER A 231 -11.44 -4.96 6.47
CA SER A 231 -12.04 -6.29 6.53
C SER A 231 -11.16 -7.34 5.86
N PHE A 232 -11.51 -8.60 6.06
CA PHE A 232 -10.88 -9.73 5.39
C PHE A 232 -11.85 -10.44 4.45
N GLY A 233 -11.32 -10.89 3.33
CA GLY A 233 -11.97 -11.88 2.50
C GLY A 233 -12.90 -11.31 1.43
N TRP A 234 -13.21 -12.18 0.48
CA TRP A 234 -14.01 -11.86 -0.69
C TRP A 234 -15.45 -11.46 -0.35
N GLN A 235 -16.07 -12.16 0.61
CA GLN A 235 -17.45 -11.89 0.97
C GLN A 235 -17.62 -10.50 1.60
N ALA A 236 -16.73 -10.13 2.53
CA ALA A 236 -16.75 -8.82 3.16
C ALA A 236 -16.53 -7.70 2.13
N PHE A 237 -15.62 -7.90 1.17
CA PHE A 237 -15.41 -6.95 0.09
C PHE A 237 -16.67 -6.74 -0.76
N LYS A 238 -17.29 -7.83 -1.21
CA LYS A 238 -18.51 -7.79 -2.05
C LYS A 238 -19.74 -7.23 -1.33
N SER A 239 -19.81 -7.39 -0.01
CA SER A 239 -20.91 -6.90 0.82
C SER A 239 -20.76 -5.46 1.29
N ALA A 240 -19.61 -4.83 1.05
CA ALA A 240 -19.43 -3.43 1.35
C ALA A 240 -20.10 -2.58 0.27
N ASP A 241 -21.11 -1.78 0.64
CA ASP A 241 -21.86 -0.94 -0.29
C ASP A 241 -20.96 0.07 -1.02
N ASN A 242 -19.92 0.54 -0.33
CA ASN A 242 -18.94 1.49 -0.85
C ASN A 242 -17.61 0.78 -1.15
N HIS A 243 -17.56 -0.08 -2.15
CA HIS A 243 -16.31 -0.69 -2.62
C HIS A 243 -15.99 -0.33 -4.07
N ALA A 244 -14.71 -0.30 -4.39
CA ALA A 244 -14.23 -0.06 -5.75
C ALA A 244 -14.27 -1.35 -6.58
N THR A 245 -14.73 -1.28 -7.81
CA THR A 245 -14.67 -2.41 -8.76
C THR A 245 -13.31 -2.43 -9.43
N PRO A 246 -12.64 -3.59 -9.58
CA PRO A 246 -11.38 -3.67 -10.33
C PRO A 246 -11.58 -3.41 -11.82
N HIS A 247 -10.60 -2.75 -12.48
CA HIS A 247 -10.62 -2.49 -13.91
C HIS A 247 -9.33 -2.96 -14.57
N ILE A 248 -9.47 -3.47 -15.80
CA ILE A 248 -8.35 -3.80 -16.67
C ILE A 248 -8.45 -2.99 -17.97
N TRP A 249 -7.29 -2.63 -18.52
CA TRP A 249 -7.23 -1.92 -19.80
C TRP A 249 -7.38 -2.89 -20.96
N ARG A 250 -8.46 -2.79 -21.72
CA ARG A 250 -8.71 -3.60 -22.92
C ARG A 250 -9.39 -2.76 -23.99
N ARG A 251 -9.01 -2.96 -25.25
CA ARG A 251 -9.61 -2.28 -26.40
C ARG A 251 -9.66 -0.75 -26.23
N GLN A 252 -8.56 -0.18 -25.71
CA GLN A 252 -8.40 1.26 -25.47
C GLN A 252 -9.41 1.89 -24.49
N GLN A 253 -9.92 1.08 -23.56
CA GLN A 253 -10.81 1.55 -22.50
C GLN A 253 -10.64 0.73 -21.21
N TRP A 254 -11.00 1.31 -20.10
CA TRP A 254 -11.12 0.61 -18.83
C TRP A 254 -12.37 -0.26 -18.83
N GLN A 255 -12.22 -1.52 -18.46
CA GLN A 255 -13.32 -2.46 -18.36
C GLN A 255 -13.39 -3.01 -16.95
N PRO A 256 -14.54 -2.89 -16.26
CA PRO A 256 -14.73 -3.50 -14.96
C PRO A 256 -14.64 -5.03 -15.08
N VAL A 257 -14.01 -5.66 -14.09
CA VAL A 257 -13.90 -7.12 -14.01
C VAL A 257 -14.37 -7.63 -12.65
N GLU A 258 -14.81 -8.89 -12.63
CA GLU A 258 -15.22 -9.54 -11.38
C GLU A 258 -14.03 -9.84 -10.48
N VAL A 259 -14.25 -9.63 -9.17
CA VAL A 259 -13.27 -9.95 -8.14
C VAL A 259 -13.15 -11.46 -7.97
N LYS A 260 -11.98 -12.01 -8.22
CA LYS A 260 -11.69 -13.43 -7.99
C LYS A 260 -11.40 -13.70 -6.52
N LYS A 261 -11.82 -14.87 -6.02
CA LYS A 261 -11.55 -15.30 -4.63
C LYS A 261 -10.09 -15.64 -4.37
N ASN A 262 -9.37 -16.03 -5.37
CA ASN A 262 -8.04 -16.65 -5.41
C ASN A 262 -7.06 -16.19 -4.29
N TYR A 263 -6.62 -14.95 -4.33
CA TYR A 263 -5.66 -14.42 -3.35
C TYR A 263 -6.27 -14.20 -1.95
N TYR A 264 -7.58 -14.22 -1.79
CA TYR A 264 -8.22 -14.24 -0.49
C TYR A 264 -7.99 -15.55 0.28
N ASN A 265 -7.59 -16.63 -0.43
CA ASN A 265 -7.19 -17.90 0.19
C ASN A 265 -5.90 -17.77 1.01
N VAL A 266 -5.11 -16.73 0.81
CA VAL A 266 -3.85 -16.44 1.52
C VAL A 266 -3.98 -15.12 2.30
N ALA A 267 -4.89 -15.10 3.27
CA ALA A 267 -5.27 -13.90 4.02
C ALA A 267 -4.08 -13.08 4.57
N PRO A 268 -3.05 -13.67 5.21
CA PRO A 268 -1.87 -12.93 5.66
C PRO A 268 -1.09 -12.27 4.54
N ALA A 269 -1.05 -12.90 3.36
CA ALA A 269 -0.29 -12.38 2.23
C ALA A 269 -1.04 -11.36 1.37
N ALA A 270 -2.40 -11.46 1.27
CA ALA A 270 -3.16 -10.65 0.31
C ALA A 270 -4.65 -10.48 0.60
N GLY A 271 -5.14 -10.78 1.80
CA GLY A 271 -6.58 -10.90 2.09
C GLY A 271 -7.28 -9.67 2.66
N ILE A 272 -6.58 -8.55 2.87
CA ILE A 272 -7.16 -7.35 3.50
C ILE A 272 -7.79 -6.44 2.45
N ASN A 273 -8.94 -5.90 2.84
CA ASN A 273 -9.64 -4.80 2.17
C ASN A 273 -9.63 -3.60 3.12
N ALA A 274 -9.41 -2.40 2.61
CA ALA A 274 -9.43 -1.17 3.41
C ALA A 274 -9.68 0.07 2.55
N SER A 275 -10.16 1.13 3.19
CA SER A 275 -10.28 2.46 2.60
C SER A 275 -9.01 3.29 2.80
N ILE A 276 -8.95 4.47 2.16
CA ILE A 276 -7.83 5.38 2.39
C ILE A 276 -7.85 5.98 3.80
N ASN A 277 -9.03 6.15 4.41
CA ASN A 277 -9.16 6.54 5.81
C ASN A 277 -8.55 5.49 6.76
N ASP A 278 -8.77 4.20 6.49
CA ASP A 278 -8.14 3.13 7.26
C ASP A 278 -6.62 3.12 7.05
N MET A 279 -6.18 3.27 5.79
CA MET A 279 -4.76 3.27 5.48
C MET A 279 -4.02 4.50 5.99
N GLN A 280 -4.71 5.63 6.18
CA GLN A 280 -4.20 6.77 6.93
C GLN A 280 -3.85 6.39 8.37
N GLN A 281 -4.75 5.70 9.07
CA GLN A 281 -4.50 5.24 10.43
C GLN A 281 -3.34 4.25 10.49
N TRP A 282 -3.26 3.34 9.50
CA TRP A 282 -2.15 2.42 9.37
C TRP A 282 -0.82 3.14 9.12
N LEU A 283 -0.79 4.12 8.23
CA LEU A 283 0.40 4.94 7.96
C LEU A 283 0.87 5.68 9.20
N LEU A 284 -0.03 6.33 9.94
CA LEU A 284 0.30 7.02 11.19
C LEU A 284 0.86 6.06 12.25
N ALA A 285 0.30 4.85 12.35
CA ALA A 285 0.82 3.82 13.25
C ALA A 285 2.24 3.38 12.85
N GLN A 286 2.49 3.17 11.55
CA GLN A 286 3.82 2.80 11.03
C GLN A 286 4.85 3.93 11.18
N LEU A 287 4.42 5.17 11.21
CA LEU A 287 5.26 6.34 11.53
C LEU A 287 5.53 6.49 13.05
N GLY A 288 5.00 5.59 13.90
CA GLY A 288 5.20 5.59 15.35
C GLY A 288 4.28 6.52 16.12
N GLN A 289 3.18 7.00 15.51
CA GLN A 289 2.24 7.93 16.16
C GLN A 289 1.13 7.22 16.96
N ARG A 290 1.13 5.89 16.97
CA ARG A 290 0.20 5.06 17.75
C ARG A 290 0.96 4.02 18.58
N PRO A 291 1.85 4.48 19.49
CA PRO A 291 2.66 3.58 20.32
C PRO A 291 1.81 2.76 21.31
N ASP A 292 0.58 3.21 21.58
CA ASP A 292 -0.43 2.49 22.35
C ASP A 292 -0.86 1.18 21.68
N VAL A 293 -0.90 1.13 20.35
CA VAL A 293 -1.25 -0.04 19.56
C VAL A 293 -0.01 -0.75 19.02
N LEU A 294 0.90 -0.01 18.41
CA LEU A 294 2.09 -0.53 17.75
C LEU A 294 3.35 0.16 18.30
N PRO A 295 3.96 -0.40 19.36
CA PRO A 295 5.12 0.20 20.03
C PRO A 295 6.32 0.40 19.11
N VAL A 296 7.11 1.42 19.41
CA VAL A 296 8.31 1.81 18.63
C VAL A 296 9.31 0.66 18.51
N ASP A 297 9.57 -0.06 19.60
CA ASP A 297 10.49 -1.21 19.61
C ASP A 297 10.03 -2.34 18.68
N THR A 298 8.70 -2.51 18.54
CA THR A 298 8.13 -3.45 17.57
C THR A 298 8.38 -2.94 16.15
N LEU A 299 8.11 -1.66 15.87
CA LEU A 299 8.37 -1.06 14.56
C LEU A 299 9.84 -1.18 14.15
N ASP A 300 10.77 -0.95 15.08
CA ASP A 300 12.22 -1.08 14.83
C ASP A 300 12.60 -2.49 14.36
N LYS A 301 11.96 -3.52 14.91
CA LYS A 301 12.16 -4.91 14.47
C LYS A 301 11.55 -5.19 13.10
N LEU A 302 10.32 -4.70 12.85
CA LEU A 302 9.61 -4.92 11.60
C LEU A 302 10.29 -4.25 10.41
N GLN A 303 10.81 -3.03 10.63
CA GLN A 303 11.40 -2.16 9.62
C GLN A 303 12.93 -2.28 9.53
N ALA A 304 13.54 -3.23 10.25
CA ALA A 304 14.96 -3.52 10.13
C ALA A 304 15.27 -4.30 8.84
N ARG A 305 16.43 -4.03 8.24
CA ARG A 305 16.96 -4.78 7.10
C ARG A 305 17.36 -6.18 7.53
N ILE A 306 16.87 -7.21 6.85
CA ILE A 306 17.18 -8.61 7.16
C ILE A 306 17.97 -9.26 6.03
N ILE A 307 17.48 -9.13 4.79
CA ILE A 307 18.13 -9.72 3.62
C ILE A 307 18.27 -8.68 2.52
N SER A 308 19.47 -8.58 1.95
CA SER A 308 19.66 -7.73 0.78
C SER A 308 18.92 -8.30 -0.42
N THR A 309 18.25 -7.42 -1.17
CA THR A 309 17.60 -7.77 -2.41
C THR A 309 18.26 -7.00 -3.55
N THR A 310 18.22 -7.55 -4.75
CA THR A 310 18.84 -6.87 -5.89
C THR A 310 18.02 -5.64 -6.29
N PRO A 311 18.63 -4.48 -6.57
CA PRO A 311 17.92 -3.27 -6.99
C PRO A 311 17.19 -3.43 -8.35
N TYR A 312 17.49 -4.50 -9.11
CA TYR A 312 16.88 -4.79 -10.41
C TYR A 312 15.54 -5.53 -10.34
N GLN A 313 14.89 -5.57 -9.17
CA GLN A 313 13.52 -6.07 -9.09
C GLN A 313 12.61 -5.20 -9.94
N ALA A 314 11.65 -5.82 -10.64
CA ALA A 314 10.76 -5.16 -11.60
C ALA A 314 10.09 -3.89 -11.05
N HIS A 315 9.82 -3.87 -9.77
CA HIS A 315 9.17 -2.79 -9.03
C HIS A 315 9.99 -1.50 -8.92
N TYR A 316 11.33 -1.58 -9.06
CA TYR A 316 12.25 -0.45 -8.85
C TYR A 316 13.12 -0.11 -10.08
N ARG A 317 12.79 -0.65 -11.25
CA ARG A 317 13.65 -0.59 -12.45
C ARG A 317 14.02 0.81 -12.93
N ASN A 318 13.23 1.81 -12.64
CA ASN A 318 13.32 3.12 -13.29
C ASN A 318 13.96 4.22 -12.43
N SER A 319 14.39 3.92 -11.20
CA SER A 319 14.96 4.95 -10.34
C SER A 319 16.49 4.95 -10.36
N LYS A 320 17.08 6.10 -10.69
CA LYS A 320 18.54 6.35 -10.66
C LYS A 320 19.04 6.67 -9.26
N GLU A 321 18.15 7.14 -8.38
CA GLU A 321 18.48 7.55 -7.00
C GLU A 321 18.35 6.39 -6.01
N LEU A 322 17.96 5.20 -6.49
CA LEU A 322 17.79 4.03 -5.64
C LEU A 322 19.14 3.50 -5.17
N GLY A 323 19.35 3.46 -3.85
CA GLY A 323 20.51 2.89 -3.19
C GLY A 323 20.30 1.43 -2.79
N ASP A 324 20.79 1.08 -1.61
CA ASP A 324 20.68 -0.27 -1.06
C ASP A 324 19.24 -0.69 -0.84
N VAL A 325 18.87 -1.87 -1.34
CA VAL A 325 17.56 -2.46 -1.20
C VAL A 325 17.62 -3.73 -0.36
N SER A 326 16.70 -3.86 0.58
CA SER A 326 16.57 -5.01 1.48
C SER A 326 15.11 -5.37 1.70
N TYR A 327 14.88 -6.55 2.27
CA TYR A 327 13.59 -6.93 2.81
C TYR A 327 13.72 -7.15 4.32
N GLY A 328 12.78 -6.59 5.07
CA GLY A 328 12.63 -6.76 6.52
C GLY A 328 11.53 -7.77 6.86
N LEU A 329 10.78 -7.56 7.93
CA LEU A 329 9.64 -8.41 8.29
C LEU A 329 8.36 -7.84 7.64
N GLY A 330 8.04 -8.34 6.45
CA GLY A 330 6.87 -7.90 5.67
C GLY A 330 7.01 -6.55 5.00
N TRP A 331 8.20 -5.97 4.97
CA TRP A 331 8.49 -4.67 4.39
C TRP A 331 9.69 -4.70 3.47
N ARG A 332 9.68 -3.93 2.40
CA ARG A 332 10.86 -3.56 1.61
C ARG A 332 11.46 -2.33 2.24
N ILE A 333 12.79 -2.27 2.33
CA ILE A 333 13.52 -1.14 2.88
C ILE A 333 14.57 -0.73 1.84
N PHE A 334 14.62 0.54 1.49
CA PHE A 334 15.57 1.05 0.52
C PHE A 334 16.08 2.44 0.90
N ASP A 335 17.25 2.78 0.36
CA ASP A 335 17.79 4.12 0.41
C ASP A 335 17.41 4.85 -0.88
N TYR A 336 17.16 6.15 -0.80
CA TYR A 336 16.75 6.95 -1.94
C TYR A 336 17.35 8.35 -1.85
N GLY A 337 18.12 8.74 -2.89
CA GLY A 337 18.89 9.98 -2.87
C GLY A 337 19.83 10.02 -1.66
N ASN A 338 19.76 11.07 -0.86
CA ASN A 338 20.58 11.25 0.33
C ASN A 338 19.96 10.66 1.61
N ASN A 339 18.75 10.10 1.54
CA ASN A 339 18.04 9.60 2.69
C ASN A 339 18.02 8.07 2.74
N ARG A 340 18.13 7.54 3.95
CA ARG A 340 18.15 6.10 4.21
C ARG A 340 16.80 5.61 4.76
N ASN A 341 16.60 4.30 4.64
CA ASN A 341 15.53 3.58 5.31
C ASN A 341 14.10 4.05 4.95
N PHE A 342 13.83 4.31 3.67
CA PHE A 342 12.46 4.33 3.22
C PHE A 342 11.86 2.93 3.33
N VAL A 343 10.70 2.85 3.95
CA VAL A 343 9.96 1.61 4.16
C VAL A 343 8.79 1.58 3.18
N HIS A 344 8.65 0.48 2.45
CA HIS A 344 7.71 0.39 1.34
C HIS A 344 7.06 -1.00 1.24
N HIS A 345 5.82 -1.05 0.84
CA HIS A 345 5.21 -2.24 0.27
C HIS A 345 4.16 -1.88 -0.77
N GLY A 346 4.27 -2.50 -1.94
CA GLY A 346 3.25 -2.45 -2.99
C GLY A 346 2.37 -3.69 -2.97
N GLY A 347 1.15 -3.56 -3.45
CA GLY A 347 0.20 -4.64 -3.63
C GLY A 347 -0.43 -4.60 -5.00
N TRP A 348 -0.49 -5.76 -5.66
CA TRP A 348 -1.15 -5.91 -6.95
C TRP A 348 -2.02 -7.17 -6.96
N VAL A 349 -3.23 -7.01 -7.43
CA VAL A 349 -4.14 -8.07 -7.85
C VAL A 349 -4.86 -7.59 -9.11
N GLN A 350 -5.39 -8.51 -9.91
CA GLN A 350 -6.06 -8.15 -11.15
C GLN A 350 -6.98 -6.93 -10.99
N GLY A 351 -6.68 -5.86 -11.70
CA GLY A 351 -7.47 -4.64 -11.74
C GLY A 351 -7.40 -3.74 -10.51
N MET A 352 -6.49 -3.98 -9.57
CA MET A 352 -6.26 -3.11 -8.41
C MET A 352 -4.79 -3.05 -8.01
N LEU A 353 -4.40 -1.87 -7.53
CA LEU A 353 -3.06 -1.62 -7.05
C LEU A 353 -3.10 -0.79 -5.77
N SER A 354 -2.17 -1.06 -4.88
CA SER A 354 -1.92 -0.30 -3.66
C SER A 354 -0.42 -0.05 -3.49
N GLU A 355 -0.05 1.16 -3.09
CA GLU A 355 1.33 1.54 -2.77
C GLU A 355 1.37 2.24 -1.42
N MET A 356 2.34 1.89 -0.60
CA MET A 356 2.60 2.54 0.67
C MET A 356 4.09 2.74 0.85
N VAL A 357 4.53 3.99 1.03
CA VAL A 357 5.91 4.35 1.31
C VAL A 357 5.98 5.36 2.44
N PHE A 358 6.97 5.21 3.31
CA PHE A 358 7.18 6.17 4.39
C PHE A 358 8.62 6.14 4.91
N ASN A 359 8.98 7.18 5.68
CA ASN A 359 10.22 7.28 6.43
C ASN A 359 9.92 7.88 7.80
N ARG A 360 10.25 7.17 8.88
CA ARG A 360 9.95 7.59 10.26
C ARG A 360 10.77 8.78 10.71
N GLU A 361 12.04 8.85 10.31
CA GLU A 361 12.95 9.95 10.69
C GLU A 361 12.49 11.26 10.05
N LEU A 362 12.08 11.19 8.78
CA LEU A 362 11.54 12.34 8.04
C LEU A 362 10.07 12.64 8.41
N LYS A 363 9.40 11.76 9.16
CA LYS A 363 7.96 11.83 9.47
C LYS A 363 7.12 12.03 8.20
N LEU A 364 7.49 11.33 7.15
CA LEU A 364 6.98 11.46 5.79
C LEU A 364 6.38 10.12 5.34
N GLY A 365 5.25 10.17 4.64
CA GLY A 365 4.69 8.97 4.04
C GLY A 365 3.52 9.24 3.13
N MET A 366 3.22 8.25 2.29
CA MET A 366 2.14 8.26 1.32
C MET A 366 1.51 6.87 1.23
N VAL A 367 0.19 6.83 1.04
CA VAL A 367 -0.53 5.65 0.55
C VAL A 367 -1.31 6.04 -0.69
N PHE A 368 -1.24 5.23 -1.73
CA PHE A 368 -2.00 5.34 -2.96
C PHE A 368 -2.76 4.04 -3.23
N LEU A 369 -4.07 4.15 -3.46
CA LEU A 369 -4.95 3.05 -3.81
C LEU A 369 -5.63 3.36 -5.14
N THR A 370 -5.73 2.37 -6.04
CA THR A 370 -6.49 2.53 -7.29
C THR A 370 -7.22 1.25 -7.67
N ASN A 371 -8.36 1.42 -8.34
CA ASN A 371 -9.16 0.33 -8.88
C ASN A 371 -8.79 -0.03 -10.32
N SER A 372 -7.51 0.12 -10.66
CA SER A 372 -6.98 -0.22 -11.98
C SER A 372 -5.51 -0.66 -11.92
N GLU A 373 -5.04 -1.23 -13.01
CA GLU A 373 -3.63 -1.56 -13.20
C GLU A 373 -2.93 -0.35 -13.82
N ILE A 374 -1.91 0.19 -13.13
CA ILE A 374 -1.03 1.23 -13.67
C ILE A 374 0.30 0.57 -14.02
N GLN A 375 0.76 0.72 -15.28
CA GLN A 375 2.00 0.09 -15.73
C GLN A 375 3.25 0.61 -15.00
N ASN A 376 3.23 1.85 -14.51
CA ASN A 376 4.33 2.53 -13.85
C ASN A 376 3.99 2.95 -12.42
N ALA A 377 3.34 2.08 -11.66
CA ALA A 377 2.95 2.37 -10.27
C ALA A 377 4.13 2.78 -9.38
N GLY A 378 5.30 2.20 -9.61
CA GLY A 378 6.53 2.59 -8.91
C GLY A 378 6.94 4.04 -9.15
N ASP A 379 6.56 4.64 -10.28
CA ASP A 379 6.90 6.02 -10.60
C ASP A 379 6.21 7.01 -9.64
N ILE A 380 5.01 6.69 -9.15
CA ILE A 380 4.31 7.55 -8.20
C ILE A 380 5.06 7.64 -6.86
N VAL A 381 5.61 6.51 -6.39
CA VAL A 381 6.41 6.43 -5.18
C VAL A 381 7.68 7.29 -5.32
N PHE A 382 8.43 7.09 -6.39
CA PHE A 382 9.67 7.82 -6.60
C PHE A 382 9.45 9.32 -6.88
N LYS A 383 8.39 9.66 -7.60
CA LYS A 383 8.03 11.07 -7.82
C LYS A 383 7.64 11.77 -6.52
N PHE A 384 6.91 11.08 -5.65
CA PHE A 384 6.64 11.58 -4.30
C PHE A 384 7.94 11.83 -3.54
N LEU A 385 8.88 10.89 -3.55
CA LEU A 385 10.17 11.03 -2.89
C LEU A 385 11.02 12.16 -3.49
N ASP A 386 11.08 12.29 -4.82
CA ASP A 386 11.79 13.38 -5.51
C ASP A 386 11.33 14.76 -5.06
N ILE A 387 10.01 14.91 -4.89
CA ILE A 387 9.42 16.18 -4.47
C ILE A 387 9.69 16.45 -3.00
N TYR A 388 9.40 15.47 -2.12
CA TYR A 388 9.46 15.68 -0.68
C TYR A 388 10.87 15.62 -0.08
N GLN A 389 11.88 15.14 -0.82
CA GLN A 389 13.28 15.29 -0.44
C GLN A 389 13.80 16.73 -0.63
N LYS A 390 13.12 17.56 -1.43
CA LYS A 390 13.43 18.98 -1.56
C LYS A 390 13.26 19.68 -0.22
N PRO A 391 14.13 20.62 0.14
CA PRO A 391 13.94 21.41 1.36
C PRO A 391 12.58 22.09 1.38
N ASN A 392 11.86 22.01 2.50
CA ASN A 392 10.61 22.74 2.66
C ASN A 392 10.94 24.26 2.79
N PRO A 393 10.58 25.11 1.82
CA PRO A 393 10.92 26.54 1.85
C PRO A 393 10.23 27.26 3.02
N VAL A 394 9.04 26.85 3.42
CA VAL A 394 8.26 27.42 4.52
C VAL A 394 8.97 27.26 5.88
N LEU A 395 9.65 26.13 6.10
CA LEU A 395 10.39 25.87 7.33
C LEU A 395 11.71 26.68 7.39
N LYS A 396 12.27 27.07 6.23
CA LYS A 396 13.48 27.91 6.18
C LYS A 396 13.19 29.36 6.57
N GLU A 397 12.07 29.93 6.13
CA GLU A 397 11.69 31.30 6.47
C GLU A 397 11.42 31.46 7.97
N ASN A 398 10.73 30.51 8.60
CA ASN A 398 10.44 30.55 10.03
C ASN A 398 11.72 30.43 10.93
N ARG A 399 12.77 29.75 10.46
CA ARG A 399 14.06 29.73 11.18
C ARG A 399 14.81 31.06 11.10
N ASN A 400 14.73 31.75 9.98
CA ASN A 400 15.39 33.04 9.80
C ASN A 400 14.68 34.18 10.55
N VAL A 401 13.38 34.09 10.77
CA VAL A 401 12.62 35.09 11.57
C VAL A 401 12.95 34.97 13.06
N HIS A 402 13.28 33.76 13.56
CA HIS A 402 13.64 33.56 14.99
C HIS A 402 15.12 33.78 15.30
N SER A 403 15.99 33.79 14.28
CA SER A 403 17.42 34.09 14.46
C SER A 403 17.81 35.57 14.25
N GLY A 404 16.89 36.38 13.71
CA GLY A 404 17.11 37.82 13.46
C GLY A 404 16.76 38.75 14.63
N GLY A 405 16.30 38.21 15.77
CA GLY A 405 15.82 39.02 16.92
C GLY A 405 16.79 39.20 18.09
N ALA A 406 18.04 38.74 17.97
CA ALA A 406 18.97 38.72 19.13
C ALA A 406 20.24 39.58 19.00
N ASP A 407 20.25 40.57 18.10
CA ASP A 407 21.38 41.53 18.06
C ASP A 407 20.85 42.95 17.90
N ASN A 408 20.57 43.61 19.04
CA ASN A 408 20.77 45.05 19.24
C ASN A 408 20.34 45.49 20.63
N GLN A 409 21.20 45.35 21.64
CA GLN A 409 21.30 46.25 22.78
C GLN A 409 22.68 46.08 23.47
N SER A 410 23.71 46.64 22.86
CA SER A 410 24.89 47.05 23.64
C SER A 410 24.81 48.54 23.84
N THR A 411 24.18 48.96 24.93
CA THR A 411 24.24 50.32 25.45
C THR A 411 25.64 50.62 25.91
N LYS A 412 26.26 51.62 25.27
CA LYS A 412 27.38 52.37 25.81
C LYS A 412 26.98 53.03 27.10
N SER A 413 27.69 52.83 28.19
CA SER A 413 27.81 53.78 29.28
C SER A 413 29.25 54.10 29.51
N ASN A 414 29.63 55.35 29.18
CA ASN A 414 30.79 56.03 29.68
C ASN A 414 30.53 56.40 31.14
N ILE A 415 31.43 56.11 32.05
CA ILE A 415 32.21 56.99 32.94
C ILE A 415 33.19 56.10 33.67
#